data_b9edb34ffb71f86fd6edf3edb527f1ad
#
_entry.id   b9edb34ffb71f86fd6edf3edb527f1ad
#
_cell.length_a   1.000
_cell.length_b   1.000
_cell.length_c   1.000
_cell.angle_alpha   90.00
_cell.angle_beta   90.00
_cell.angle_gamma   90.00
#
_symmetry.space_group_name_H-M   'P 1'
#
loop_
_entity.id
_entity.type
_entity.pdbx_description
1 polymer ?
#
loop_
_entity_poly.entity_id
_entity_poly.type
_entity_poly.pdbx_seq_one_letter_code
_entity_poly.pdbx_strand_id
1 'polypeptide(L)'
;QEIWSRTAEALPPVGQSDDRAANLHKGYPLHPELIDTLMQKTSTLENFQRVRGMLRLLAQTVGQLWRDQPRGVTAVHLHHVDPGNERIRLELSTKLGLQAFIPAIRADVSTTPAEGGRALAQRLDAQEFTGMEPYGSMAARTVLFHSLAFNEPLKGLSRLELNYSLYAPAVDPAFVDKAVRLLQEESEYLDDSGTSKLRFLTDAN
;
A
#
# COMPACT_ATOMS: atom_id res chain seq x y z
N GLN A 1 -6.14 -20.29 8.68
CA GLN A 1 -5.37 -21.47 8.22
C GLN A 1 -5.89 -22.00 6.87
N GLU A 2 -7.21 -22.18 6.71
CA GLU A 2 -7.79 -22.75 5.49
C GLU A 2 -7.57 -21.89 4.24
N ILE A 3 -7.68 -20.56 4.37
CA ILE A 3 -7.41 -19.62 3.27
C ILE A 3 -5.91 -19.59 2.96
N TRP A 4 -5.06 -19.65 3.98
CA TRP A 4 -3.61 -19.71 3.83
C TRP A 4 -3.13 -20.91 3.02
N SER A 5 -3.74 -22.09 3.23
CA SER A 5 -3.39 -23.29 2.48
C SER A 5 -3.79 -23.22 1.00
N ARG A 6 -4.84 -22.47 0.63
CA ARG A 6 -5.29 -22.29 -0.76
C ARG A 6 -4.40 -21.35 -1.58
N THR A 7 -3.67 -20.47 -0.94
CA THR A 7 -2.84 -19.45 -1.60
C THR A 7 -1.36 -19.57 -1.24
N ALA A 8 -0.95 -20.73 -0.72
CA ALA A 8 0.41 -20.97 -0.22
C ALA A 8 1.51 -20.72 -1.29
N GLU A 9 1.22 -20.97 -2.57
CA GLU A 9 2.18 -20.72 -3.67
C GLU A 9 2.36 -19.22 -3.98
N ALA A 10 1.32 -18.40 -3.72
CA ALA A 10 1.35 -16.95 -3.93
C ALA A 10 1.88 -16.19 -2.72
N LEU A 11 2.20 -16.88 -1.63
CA LEU A 11 2.66 -16.30 -0.37
C LEU A 11 4.11 -16.70 -0.07
N PRO A 12 4.82 -15.92 0.77
CA PRO A 12 6.20 -16.26 1.16
C PRO A 12 6.32 -17.64 1.81
N PRO A 13 7.52 -18.29 1.75
CA PRO A 13 7.73 -19.67 2.18
C PRO A 13 7.21 -20.01 3.57
N VAL A 14 6.69 -21.24 3.69
CA VAL A 14 5.92 -21.77 4.83
C VAL A 14 6.63 -21.72 6.19
N GLY A 15 7.97 -21.77 6.24
CA GLY A 15 8.71 -21.69 7.51
C GLY A 15 8.53 -20.36 8.29
N GLN A 16 7.83 -19.38 7.68
CA GLN A 16 7.46 -18.10 8.30
C GLN A 16 5.95 -17.95 8.49
N SER A 17 5.16 -18.93 8.07
CA SER A 17 3.69 -18.84 8.05
C SER A 17 3.08 -18.84 9.46
N ASP A 18 3.60 -19.66 10.36
CA ASP A 18 3.09 -19.77 11.73
C ASP A 18 3.33 -18.48 12.50
N ASP A 19 4.52 -17.89 12.36
CA ASP A 19 4.85 -16.60 12.97
C ASP A 19 3.98 -15.47 12.40
N ARG A 20 3.70 -15.50 11.09
CA ARG A 20 2.83 -14.50 10.43
C ARG A 20 1.39 -14.62 10.85
N ALA A 21 0.84 -15.81 10.93
CA ALA A 21 -0.53 -16.03 11.44
C ALA A 21 -0.65 -15.58 12.90
N ALA A 22 0.34 -15.89 13.74
CA ALA A 22 0.41 -15.43 15.11
C ALA A 22 0.52 -13.89 15.22
N ASN A 23 1.30 -13.27 14.34
CA ASN A 23 1.45 -11.81 14.29
C ASN A 23 0.15 -11.12 13.82
N LEU A 24 -0.54 -11.69 12.83
CA LEU A 24 -1.86 -11.22 12.42
C LEU A 24 -2.87 -11.27 13.57
N HIS A 25 -2.87 -12.37 14.34
CA HIS A 25 -3.75 -12.50 15.49
C HIS A 25 -3.43 -11.49 16.60
N LYS A 26 -2.15 -11.24 16.87
CA LYS A 26 -1.71 -10.27 17.88
C LYS A 26 -1.96 -8.82 17.46
N GLY A 27 -1.81 -8.52 16.17
CA GLY A 27 -1.95 -7.16 15.62
C GLY A 27 -3.39 -6.74 15.35
N TYR A 28 -4.33 -7.69 15.31
CA TYR A 28 -5.72 -7.40 14.95
C TYR A 28 -6.32 -6.23 15.76
N PRO A 29 -7.00 -5.27 15.14
CA PRO A 29 -7.46 -5.23 13.74
C PRO A 29 -6.43 -4.64 12.73
N LEU A 30 -5.20 -4.38 13.13
CA LEU A 30 -4.17 -3.82 12.25
C LEU A 30 -3.33 -4.95 11.65
N HIS A 31 -3.13 -4.92 10.33
CA HIS A 31 -2.20 -5.84 9.68
C HIS A 31 -0.77 -5.53 10.15
N PRO A 32 0.05 -6.52 10.56
CA PRO A 32 1.39 -6.29 11.12
C PRO A 32 2.27 -5.44 10.20
N GLU A 33 2.23 -5.69 8.91
CA GLU A 33 3.02 -4.96 7.92
C GLU A 33 2.67 -3.47 7.87
N LEU A 34 1.44 -3.07 8.16
CA LEU A 34 1.06 -1.65 8.26
C LEU A 34 1.93 -0.94 9.29
N ILE A 35 2.08 -1.54 10.47
CA ILE A 35 2.87 -0.97 11.57
C ILE A 35 4.36 -1.03 11.23
N ASP A 36 4.86 -2.18 10.78
CA ASP A 36 6.27 -2.38 10.47
C ASP A 36 6.73 -1.43 9.35
N THR A 37 5.95 -1.31 8.27
CA THR A 37 6.27 -0.42 7.16
C THR A 37 6.25 1.04 7.58
N LEU A 38 5.20 1.48 8.28
CA LEU A 38 5.15 2.87 8.77
C LEU A 38 6.30 3.17 9.73
N MET A 39 6.64 2.26 10.64
CA MET A 39 7.76 2.45 11.57
C MET A 39 9.11 2.51 10.87
N GLN A 40 9.37 1.61 9.92
CA GLN A 40 10.63 1.56 9.18
C GLN A 40 10.79 2.76 8.23
N LYS A 41 9.72 3.11 7.52
CA LYS A 41 9.75 4.18 6.49
C LYS A 41 9.78 5.59 7.10
N THR A 42 9.30 5.78 8.31
CA THR A 42 9.38 7.06 9.01
C THR A 42 10.64 7.21 9.86
N SER A 43 11.65 6.39 9.63
CA SER A 43 12.90 6.35 10.44
C SER A 43 13.76 7.62 10.40
N THR A 44 13.50 8.55 9.47
CA THR A 44 14.21 9.83 9.36
C THR A 44 13.77 10.88 10.39
N LEU A 45 12.64 10.68 11.05
CA LEU A 45 12.14 11.61 12.08
C LEU A 45 12.69 11.25 13.45
N GLU A 46 12.81 12.22 14.33
CA GLU A 46 13.10 11.97 15.74
C GLU A 46 12.06 11.00 16.32
N ASN A 47 12.48 10.09 17.21
CA ASN A 47 11.65 8.98 17.70
C ASN A 47 10.25 9.40 18.16
N PHE A 48 10.13 10.52 18.87
CA PHE A 48 8.85 11.02 19.35
C PHE A 48 7.94 11.53 18.23
N GLN A 49 8.49 12.25 17.25
CA GLN A 49 7.74 12.75 16.11
C GLN A 49 7.31 11.61 15.16
N ARG A 50 8.13 10.58 15.03
CA ARG A 50 7.85 9.38 14.24
C ARG A 50 6.60 8.66 14.74
N VAL A 51 6.56 8.30 16.01
CA VAL A 51 5.40 7.60 16.61
C VAL A 51 4.14 8.48 16.55
N ARG A 52 4.27 9.78 16.82
CA ARG A 52 3.13 10.71 16.76
C ARG A 52 2.58 10.86 15.33
N GLY A 53 3.44 10.94 14.31
CA GLY A 53 3.04 11.00 12.90
C GLY A 53 2.32 9.72 12.48
N MET A 54 2.87 8.56 12.83
CA MET A 54 2.25 7.26 12.58
C MET A 54 0.86 7.15 13.23
N LEU A 55 0.73 7.52 14.51
CA LEU A 55 -0.55 7.48 15.21
C LEU A 55 -1.59 8.40 14.58
N ARG A 56 -1.19 9.56 14.06
CA ARG A 56 -2.08 10.47 13.32
C ARG A 56 -2.55 9.85 12.01
N LEU A 57 -1.65 9.26 11.23
CA LEU A 57 -2.02 8.55 10.00
C LEU A 57 -3.00 7.42 10.28
N LEU A 58 -2.72 6.59 11.29
CA LEU A 58 -3.61 5.52 11.70
C LEU A 58 -4.98 6.05 12.13
N ALA A 59 -5.03 7.10 12.95
CA ALA A 59 -6.28 7.71 13.39
C ALA A 59 -7.10 8.27 12.21
N GLN A 60 -6.45 8.91 11.24
CA GLN A 60 -7.10 9.43 10.04
C GLN A 60 -7.61 8.31 9.15
N THR A 61 -6.81 7.25 8.95
CA THR A 61 -7.17 6.07 8.17
C THR A 61 -8.36 5.33 8.79
N VAL A 62 -8.30 5.04 10.08
CA VAL A 62 -9.42 4.39 10.79
C VAL A 62 -10.66 5.28 10.78
N GLY A 63 -10.50 6.59 10.97
CA GLY A 63 -11.60 7.55 10.91
C GLY A 63 -12.25 7.62 9.53
N GLN A 64 -11.47 7.46 8.44
CA GLN A 64 -12.00 7.37 7.09
C GLN A 64 -12.75 6.05 6.88
N LEU A 65 -12.15 4.91 7.22
CA LEU A 65 -12.80 3.60 7.11
C LEU A 65 -14.12 3.55 7.90
N TRP A 66 -14.15 4.19 9.07
CA TRP A 66 -15.38 4.28 9.88
C TRP A 66 -16.48 5.09 9.20
N ARG A 67 -16.14 6.17 8.50
CA ARG A 67 -17.13 6.98 7.76
C ARG A 67 -17.62 6.31 6.49
N ASP A 68 -16.69 5.72 5.74
CA ASP A 68 -16.96 5.20 4.41
C ASP A 68 -17.54 3.77 4.44
N GLN A 69 -17.31 3.05 5.55
CA GLN A 69 -17.78 1.68 5.80
C GLN A 69 -17.64 0.76 4.56
N PRO A 70 -16.46 0.66 3.94
CA PRO A 70 -16.27 -0.19 2.77
C PRO A 70 -16.58 -1.65 3.11
N ARG A 71 -17.25 -2.33 2.20
CA ARG A 71 -17.58 -3.75 2.37
C ARG A 71 -16.32 -4.61 2.35
N GLY A 72 -16.32 -5.73 3.07
CA GLY A 72 -15.25 -6.72 3.01
C GLY A 72 -13.97 -6.38 3.81
N VAL A 73 -13.89 -5.23 4.46
CA VAL A 73 -12.73 -4.88 5.30
C VAL A 73 -12.75 -5.72 6.56
N THR A 74 -11.82 -6.68 6.65
CA THR A 74 -11.64 -7.57 7.79
C THR A 74 -10.50 -7.13 8.71
N ALA A 75 -9.54 -6.38 8.18
CA ALA A 75 -8.43 -5.79 8.93
C ALA A 75 -7.99 -4.48 8.25
N VAL A 76 -7.27 -3.64 8.97
CA VAL A 76 -6.69 -2.40 8.42
C VAL A 76 -5.32 -2.72 7.85
N HIS A 77 -5.22 -2.69 6.52
CA HIS A 77 -3.99 -2.91 5.75
C HIS A 77 -3.32 -1.59 5.37
N LEU A 78 -2.10 -1.69 4.88
CA LEU A 78 -1.30 -0.54 4.43
C LEU A 78 -2.00 0.25 3.30
N HIS A 79 -2.66 -0.43 2.36
CA HIS A 79 -3.38 0.22 1.25
C HIS A 79 -4.59 1.06 1.68
N HIS A 80 -5.09 0.90 2.91
CA HIS A 80 -6.14 1.76 3.45
C HIS A 80 -5.63 3.16 3.79
N VAL A 81 -4.32 3.37 3.93
CA VAL A 81 -3.72 4.71 4.04
C VAL A 81 -3.79 5.37 2.66
N ASP A 82 -4.85 6.12 2.42
CA ASP A 82 -5.16 6.68 1.10
C ASP A 82 -4.61 8.11 0.92
N PRO A 83 -3.58 8.29 0.06
CA PRO A 83 -3.09 9.64 -0.28
C PRO A 83 -4.11 10.50 -1.03
N GLY A 84 -5.20 9.93 -1.55
CA GLY A 84 -6.34 10.66 -2.10
C GLY A 84 -7.15 11.43 -1.04
N ASN A 85 -7.00 11.10 0.24
CA ASN A 85 -7.54 11.89 1.33
C ASN A 85 -6.63 13.09 1.61
N GLU A 86 -7.17 14.31 1.54
CA GLU A 86 -6.40 15.56 1.71
C GLU A 86 -5.65 15.65 3.04
N ARG A 87 -6.25 15.17 4.13
CA ARG A 87 -5.62 15.19 5.47
C ARG A 87 -4.45 14.22 5.53
N ILE A 88 -4.63 13.01 4.98
CA ILE A 88 -3.56 12.01 4.88
C ILE A 88 -2.46 12.54 3.96
N ARG A 89 -2.79 13.11 2.80
CA ARG A 89 -1.85 13.73 1.88
C ARG A 89 -1.02 14.82 2.56
N LEU A 90 -1.66 15.69 3.32
CA LEU A 90 -0.99 16.77 4.06
C LEU A 90 -0.03 16.20 5.11
N GLU A 91 -0.43 15.20 5.87
CA GLU A 91 0.45 14.56 6.87
C GLU A 91 1.65 13.89 6.20
N LEU A 92 1.43 13.16 5.10
CA LEU A 92 2.50 12.53 4.32
C LEU A 92 3.50 13.57 3.79
N SER A 93 3.03 14.65 3.17
CA SER A 93 3.89 15.64 2.55
C SER A 93 4.64 16.51 3.57
N THR A 94 3.98 16.96 4.63
CA THR A 94 4.55 17.93 5.57
C THR A 94 5.31 17.29 6.72
N LYS A 95 4.90 16.12 7.18
CA LYS A 95 5.47 15.48 8.38
C LYS A 95 6.38 14.28 8.05
N LEU A 96 6.12 13.59 6.95
CA LEU A 96 6.94 12.45 6.51
C LEU A 96 7.90 12.81 5.37
N GLY A 97 7.92 14.07 4.93
CA GLY A 97 8.89 14.55 3.93
C GLY A 97 8.67 13.97 2.53
N LEU A 98 7.46 13.52 2.20
CA LEU A 98 7.15 12.86 0.93
C LEU A 98 6.82 13.82 -0.22
N GLN A 99 7.26 15.08 -0.13
CA GLN A 99 7.00 16.07 -1.18
C GLN A 99 7.53 15.65 -2.54
N ALA A 100 8.68 14.97 -2.59
CA ALA A 100 9.28 14.47 -3.82
C ALA A 100 8.42 13.41 -4.53
N PHE A 101 7.57 12.68 -3.80
CA PHE A 101 6.67 11.68 -4.36
C PHE A 101 5.30 12.25 -4.80
N ILE A 102 5.01 13.53 -4.59
CA ILE A 102 3.71 14.09 -4.96
C ILE A 102 3.40 13.94 -6.45
N PRO A 103 4.34 14.14 -7.40
CA PRO A 103 4.08 13.87 -8.82
C PRO A 103 3.66 12.42 -9.08
N ALA A 104 4.43 11.45 -8.57
CA ALA A 104 4.12 10.01 -8.67
C ALA A 104 2.76 9.66 -8.04
N ILE A 105 2.46 10.22 -6.88
CA ILE A 105 1.17 9.99 -6.22
C ILE A 105 0.02 10.47 -7.10
N ARG A 106 0.12 11.67 -7.68
CA ARG A 106 -0.92 12.26 -8.53
C ARG A 106 -1.11 11.52 -9.85
N ALA A 107 -0.03 11.15 -10.50
CA ALA A 107 -0.07 10.46 -11.78
C ALA A 107 -0.58 9.02 -11.61
N ASP A 108 -0.01 8.26 -10.69
CA ASP A 108 -0.14 6.81 -10.69
C ASP A 108 -0.94 6.23 -9.52
N VAL A 109 -0.99 6.89 -8.35
CA VAL A 109 -1.55 6.27 -7.14
C VAL A 109 -2.94 6.77 -6.80
N SER A 110 -3.09 8.09 -6.56
CA SER A 110 -4.36 8.64 -6.08
C SER A 110 -4.40 10.16 -6.24
N THR A 111 -5.50 10.69 -6.74
CA THR A 111 -5.79 12.14 -6.75
C THR A 111 -6.73 12.50 -5.60
N THR A 112 -6.64 13.74 -5.12
CA THR A 112 -7.64 14.31 -4.21
C THR A 112 -8.81 14.89 -4.99
N PRO A 113 -10.00 15.07 -4.39
CA PRO A 113 -11.13 15.71 -5.06
C PRO A 113 -10.81 17.11 -5.60
N ALA A 114 -9.93 17.84 -4.91
CA ALA A 114 -9.53 19.19 -5.30
C ALA A 114 -8.60 19.24 -6.54
N GLU A 115 -7.86 18.16 -6.80
CA GLU A 115 -6.92 18.08 -7.93
C GLU A 115 -7.62 17.82 -9.26
N GLY A 116 -8.80 17.21 -9.22
CA GLY A 116 -9.52 16.76 -10.40
C GLY A 116 -8.84 15.58 -11.12
N GLY A 117 -9.55 14.97 -12.06
CA GLY A 117 -9.03 13.79 -12.77
C GLY A 117 -8.93 12.54 -11.89
N ARG A 118 -8.25 11.53 -12.44
CA ARG A 118 -7.99 10.26 -11.74
C ARG A 118 -6.55 9.80 -12.02
N ALA A 119 -5.85 9.38 -10.98
CA ALA A 119 -4.58 8.70 -11.11
C ALA A 119 -4.73 7.37 -11.87
N LEU A 120 -3.64 6.83 -12.40
CA LEU A 120 -3.65 5.56 -13.14
C LEU A 120 -4.35 4.44 -12.36
N ALA A 121 -3.97 4.20 -11.11
CA ALA A 121 -4.58 3.14 -10.29
C ALA A 121 -6.10 3.29 -10.17
N GLN A 122 -6.60 4.51 -9.99
CA GLN A 122 -8.04 4.80 -9.93
C GLN A 122 -8.74 4.59 -11.29
N ARG A 123 -8.04 4.85 -12.41
CA ARG A 123 -8.56 4.55 -13.76
C ARG A 123 -8.65 3.04 -13.98
N LEU A 124 -7.62 2.30 -13.61
CA LEU A 124 -7.59 0.84 -13.70
C LEU A 124 -8.72 0.20 -12.89
N ASP A 125 -8.96 0.69 -11.66
CA ASP A 125 -10.06 0.20 -10.84
C ASP A 125 -11.42 0.40 -11.52
N ALA A 126 -11.62 1.56 -12.16
CA ALA A 126 -12.88 1.86 -12.85
C ALA A 126 -13.07 1.08 -14.16
N GLN A 127 -11.99 0.73 -14.85
CA GLN A 127 -12.04 0.09 -16.17
C GLN A 127 -11.92 -1.43 -16.08
N GLU A 128 -10.99 -1.94 -15.28
CA GLU A 128 -10.55 -3.34 -15.26
C GLU A 128 -11.10 -4.13 -14.06
N PHE A 129 -11.48 -3.43 -12.97
CA PHE A 129 -11.91 -4.04 -11.72
C PHE A 129 -13.29 -3.54 -11.25
N THR A 130 -14.14 -3.08 -12.18
CA THR A 130 -15.48 -2.60 -11.86
C THR A 130 -16.30 -3.67 -11.11
N GLY A 131 -16.82 -3.31 -9.93
CA GLY A 131 -17.62 -4.21 -9.09
C GLY A 131 -16.80 -5.23 -8.28
N MET A 132 -15.48 -5.14 -8.36
CA MET A 132 -14.52 -5.96 -7.60
C MET A 132 -13.81 -5.09 -6.55
N GLU A 133 -12.89 -5.72 -5.80
CA GLU A 133 -11.94 -4.96 -4.97
C GLU A 133 -11.10 -4.02 -5.85
N PRO A 134 -10.71 -2.82 -5.35
CA PRO A 134 -9.96 -1.84 -6.13
C PRO A 134 -8.46 -2.25 -6.22
N TYR A 135 -8.18 -3.31 -6.96
CA TYR A 135 -6.86 -3.95 -7.04
C TYR A 135 -5.76 -3.00 -7.51
N GLY A 136 -6.06 -2.07 -8.43
CA GLY A 136 -5.13 -1.04 -8.87
C GLY A 136 -4.69 -0.13 -7.73
N SER A 137 -5.65 0.46 -7.02
CA SER A 137 -5.39 1.32 -5.86
C SER A 137 -4.74 0.57 -4.70
N MET A 138 -5.16 -0.67 -4.43
CA MET A 138 -4.57 -1.49 -3.38
C MET A 138 -3.09 -1.76 -3.64
N ALA A 139 -2.74 -2.19 -4.87
CA ALA A 139 -1.37 -2.45 -5.26
C ALA A 139 -0.52 -1.17 -5.26
N ALA A 140 -0.98 -0.11 -5.93
CA ALA A 140 -0.24 1.14 -6.05
C ALA A 140 0.03 1.79 -4.69
N ARG A 141 -0.95 1.87 -3.80
CA ARG A 141 -0.76 2.43 -2.45
C ARG A 141 0.24 1.62 -1.63
N THR A 142 0.16 0.29 -1.69
CA THR A 142 1.12 -0.57 -0.98
C THR A 142 2.53 -0.38 -1.50
N VAL A 143 2.73 -0.42 -2.82
CA VAL A 143 4.03 -0.17 -3.45
C VAL A 143 4.57 1.21 -3.09
N LEU A 144 3.73 2.25 -3.10
CA LEU A 144 4.13 3.60 -2.70
C LEU A 144 4.76 3.60 -1.31
N PHE A 145 4.07 3.07 -0.30
CA PHE A 145 4.60 3.08 1.08
C PHE A 145 5.90 2.30 1.22
N HIS A 146 6.07 1.20 0.48
CA HIS A 146 7.34 0.48 0.43
C HIS A 146 8.45 1.23 -0.31
N SER A 147 8.11 2.15 -1.22
CA SER A 147 9.07 3.01 -1.91
C SER A 147 9.68 4.10 -1.01
N LEU A 148 9.05 4.41 0.12
CA LEU A 148 9.42 5.49 1.01
C LEU A 148 10.58 5.17 1.97
N ALA A 149 11.16 3.98 1.89
CA ALA A 149 12.29 3.62 2.74
C ALA A 149 13.47 4.56 2.52
N PHE A 150 14.05 5.03 3.60
CA PHE A 150 15.24 5.89 3.54
C PHE A 150 16.47 5.11 3.07
N ASN A 151 16.55 3.82 3.41
CA ASN A 151 17.67 2.96 3.04
C ASN A 151 17.36 2.24 1.72
N GLU A 152 18.21 2.41 0.68
CA GLU A 152 18.04 1.81 -0.64
C GLU A 152 17.72 0.30 -0.63
N PRO A 153 18.40 -0.55 0.16
CA PRO A 153 18.08 -1.98 0.24
C PRO A 153 16.66 -2.28 0.72
N LEU A 154 16.03 -1.35 1.45
CA LEU A 154 14.68 -1.49 1.99
C LEU A 154 13.61 -0.90 1.08
N LYS A 155 13.99 -0.21 0.00
CA LYS A 155 13.04 0.36 -0.96
C LYS A 155 12.39 -0.73 -1.81
N GLY A 156 11.08 -0.58 -1.98
CA GLY A 156 10.28 -1.49 -2.77
C GLY A 156 9.94 -2.80 -2.05
N LEU A 157 9.18 -3.64 -2.74
CA LEU A 157 8.78 -4.96 -2.27
C LEU A 157 8.68 -5.94 -3.45
N SER A 158 8.92 -7.22 -3.17
CA SER A 158 8.72 -8.30 -4.11
C SER A 158 7.22 -8.59 -4.33
N ARG A 159 6.89 -9.36 -5.38
CA ARG A 159 5.53 -9.86 -5.62
C ARG A 159 4.96 -10.64 -4.44
N LEU A 160 5.78 -11.50 -3.82
CA LEU A 160 5.35 -12.30 -2.68
C LEU A 160 5.05 -11.45 -1.45
N GLU A 161 5.85 -10.40 -1.21
CA GLU A 161 5.58 -9.43 -0.14
C GLU A 161 4.32 -8.62 -0.42
N LEU A 162 4.07 -8.22 -1.66
CA LEU A 162 2.84 -7.53 -2.05
C LEU A 162 1.62 -8.42 -1.81
N ASN A 163 1.65 -9.68 -2.25
CA ASN A 163 0.56 -10.62 -2.01
C ASN A 163 0.28 -10.82 -0.52
N TYR A 164 1.34 -10.90 0.31
CA TYR A 164 1.17 -10.96 1.76
C TYR A 164 0.52 -9.69 2.34
N SER A 165 0.96 -8.51 1.89
CA SER A 165 0.43 -7.22 2.33
C SER A 165 -1.06 -7.04 2.02
N LEU A 166 -1.49 -7.55 0.88
CA LEU A 166 -2.87 -7.45 0.39
C LEU A 166 -3.76 -8.61 0.81
N TYR A 167 -3.19 -9.61 1.49
CA TYR A 167 -3.89 -10.84 1.79
C TYR A 167 -5.13 -10.63 2.67
N ALA A 168 -6.29 -10.88 2.11
CA ALA A 168 -7.59 -10.83 2.78
C ALA A 168 -8.58 -11.82 2.13
N PRO A 169 -9.67 -12.23 2.81
CA PRO A 169 -10.61 -13.22 2.28
C PRO A 169 -11.23 -12.86 0.93
N ALA A 170 -11.38 -11.58 0.62
CA ALA A 170 -11.96 -11.08 -0.63
C ALA A 170 -10.93 -10.85 -1.74
N VAL A 171 -9.63 -11.01 -1.47
CA VAL A 171 -8.55 -10.70 -2.41
C VAL A 171 -8.10 -11.97 -3.13
N ASP A 172 -8.20 -11.94 -4.47
CA ASP A 172 -7.67 -12.99 -5.34
C ASP A 172 -6.26 -12.58 -5.84
N PRO A 173 -5.21 -13.39 -5.60
CA PRO A 173 -3.86 -13.11 -6.07
C PRO A 173 -3.73 -12.93 -7.59
N ALA A 174 -4.57 -13.60 -8.39
CA ALA A 174 -4.55 -13.47 -9.84
C ALA A 174 -4.92 -12.03 -10.29
N PHE A 175 -5.85 -11.39 -9.59
CA PHE A 175 -6.19 -9.99 -9.88
C PHE A 175 -5.13 -9.01 -9.34
N VAL A 176 -4.44 -9.34 -8.24
CA VAL A 176 -3.26 -8.58 -7.80
C VAL A 176 -2.18 -8.61 -8.88
N ASP A 177 -1.89 -9.79 -9.45
CA ASP A 177 -0.93 -9.95 -10.54
C ASP A 177 -1.35 -9.18 -11.80
N LYS A 178 -2.64 -9.21 -12.15
CA LYS A 178 -3.17 -8.39 -13.26
C LYS A 178 -2.96 -6.89 -13.00
N ALA A 179 -3.30 -6.41 -11.81
CA ALA A 179 -3.16 -5.00 -11.45
C ALA A 179 -1.70 -4.54 -11.52
N VAL A 180 -0.77 -5.34 -11.00
CA VAL A 180 0.66 -4.99 -11.05
C VAL A 180 1.18 -4.97 -12.49
N ARG A 181 0.77 -5.91 -13.34
CA ARG A 181 1.16 -5.91 -14.75
C ARG A 181 0.67 -4.64 -15.44
N LEU A 182 -0.59 -4.25 -15.27
CA LEU A 182 -1.14 -3.03 -15.85
C LEU A 182 -0.44 -1.77 -15.31
N LEU A 183 -0.13 -1.74 -14.02
CA LEU A 183 0.68 -0.65 -13.44
C LEU A 183 2.09 -0.59 -14.06
N GLN A 184 2.74 -1.73 -14.31
CA GLN A 184 4.06 -1.77 -14.95
C GLN A 184 4.02 -1.35 -16.42
N GLU A 185 2.91 -1.58 -17.12
CA GLU A 185 2.73 -1.23 -18.53
C GLU A 185 2.41 0.27 -18.72
N GLU A 186 1.73 0.91 -17.78
CA GLU A 186 1.13 2.25 -17.99
C GLU A 186 1.63 3.33 -17.01
N SER A 187 2.38 2.97 -15.96
CA SER A 187 2.83 3.91 -14.94
C SER A 187 3.96 4.80 -15.44
N GLU A 188 3.90 6.08 -15.10
CA GLU A 188 4.96 7.03 -15.39
C GLU A 188 6.11 6.98 -14.38
N TYR A 189 5.85 6.51 -13.15
CA TYR A 189 6.79 6.58 -12.04
C TYR A 189 7.14 5.22 -11.41
N LEU A 190 6.55 4.12 -11.85
CA LEU A 190 6.91 2.79 -11.35
C LEU A 190 8.22 2.35 -12.01
N ASP A 191 9.23 1.97 -11.22
CA ASP A 191 10.55 1.58 -11.70
C ASP A 191 10.46 0.40 -12.68
N ASP A 192 10.85 0.63 -13.93
CA ASP A 192 10.87 -0.33 -15.02
C ASP A 192 12.26 -0.93 -15.29
N SER A 193 13.26 -0.57 -14.49
CA SER A 193 14.67 -0.97 -14.67
C SER A 193 14.94 -2.48 -14.54
N GLY A 194 13.90 -3.31 -14.46
CA GLY A 194 14.01 -4.77 -14.37
C GLY A 194 14.44 -5.29 -13.00
N THR A 195 14.33 -4.47 -11.97
CA THR A 195 14.58 -4.91 -10.58
C THR A 195 13.52 -5.93 -10.15
N SER A 196 13.90 -6.85 -9.29
CA SER A 196 12.96 -7.84 -8.71
C SER A 196 11.94 -7.23 -7.73
N LYS A 197 12.08 -5.92 -7.43
CA LYS A 197 11.25 -5.18 -6.49
C LYS A 197 10.41 -4.11 -7.19
N LEU A 198 9.14 -4.04 -6.83
CA LEU A 198 8.23 -2.97 -7.22
C LEU A 198 8.50 -1.75 -6.35
N ARG A 199 8.72 -0.60 -6.96
CA ARG A 199 8.89 0.68 -6.27
C ARG A 199 8.52 1.85 -7.17
N PHE A 200 8.02 2.92 -6.59
CA PHE A 200 7.88 4.21 -7.26
C PHE A 200 9.15 5.04 -7.14
N LEU A 201 9.45 5.76 -8.20
CA LEU A 201 10.53 6.74 -8.28
C LEU A 201 9.99 8.16 -8.04
N THR A 202 10.89 9.10 -7.77
CA THR A 202 10.55 10.54 -7.65
C THR A 202 10.53 11.23 -9.00
N ASP A 203 11.26 10.68 -9.95
CA ASP A 203 11.37 11.16 -11.33
C ASP A 203 10.65 10.17 -12.25
N ALA A 204 10.01 10.68 -13.29
CA ALA A 204 9.33 9.86 -14.30
C ALA A 204 10.35 9.03 -15.11
N ASN A 205 9.92 7.83 -15.52
CA ASN A 205 10.69 6.93 -16.39
C ASN A 205 10.96 7.54 -17.77
#